data_08b5c5f5302d699d3142472555a6f7fb
#
_entry.id   08b5c5f5302d699d3142472555a6f7fb
#
_cell.length_a   1.000
_cell.length_b   1.000
_cell.length_c   1.000
_cell.angle_alpha   90.00
_cell.angle_beta   90.00
_cell.angle_gamma   90.00
#
_symmetry.space_group_name_H-M   'P 1'
#
loop_
_entity.id
_entity.type
_entity.pdbx_description
1 polymer ?
#
loop_
_entity_poly.entity_id
_entity_poly.type
_entity_poly.pdbx_seq_one_letter_code
_entity_poly.pdbx_strand_id
1 'polypeptide(L)'
;MDEQLRTEFNEWARAGKGESMERGHRPVGEQAIARMGVQSNSLVLDVGCGSGWATRLLADYAFAGRVTGIDISDEMVQRARESSTNYKNVDFEVAGAEQLPFETNEFTHVFSMESLYYYRDLPKALKEIHRVMKPGGLFAAVVDLYWENEATHQWIDTLKVPVELLSIDDYRSLFIDAGFENIRDERILDPRPVPDDYTSGSFKSREDFVRYREEGSLMISGEAKK
;
A
#
# COMPACT_ATOMS: atom_id res chain seq x y z
N MET A 1 9.14 -5.88 15.41
CA MET A 1 9.36 -5.90 13.93
C MET A 1 9.49 -7.35 13.50
N ASP A 2 8.82 -7.77 12.44
CA ASP A 2 8.84 -9.15 11.94
C ASP A 2 10.11 -9.44 11.13
N GLU A 3 11.04 -10.23 11.68
CA GLU A 3 12.32 -10.55 11.05
C GLU A 3 12.18 -11.44 9.80
N GLN A 4 11.16 -12.28 9.73
CA GLN A 4 10.93 -13.12 8.55
C GLN A 4 10.45 -12.26 7.38
N LEU A 5 9.49 -11.38 7.62
CA LEU A 5 8.97 -10.45 6.63
C LEU A 5 10.07 -9.49 6.16
N ARG A 6 10.85 -8.92 7.09
CA ARG A 6 11.99 -8.07 6.77
C ARG A 6 13.01 -8.75 5.87
N THR A 7 13.37 -10.00 6.18
CA THR A 7 14.32 -10.78 5.40
C THR A 7 13.82 -11.00 3.98
N GLU A 8 12.56 -11.41 3.80
CA GLU A 8 11.97 -11.64 2.47
C GLU A 8 11.95 -10.36 1.63
N PHE A 9 11.53 -9.21 2.19
CA PHE A 9 11.52 -7.96 1.45
C PHE A 9 12.91 -7.40 1.17
N ASN A 10 13.90 -7.68 2.01
CA ASN A 10 15.31 -7.40 1.70
C ASN A 10 15.79 -8.22 0.51
N GLU A 11 15.43 -9.51 0.43
CA GLU A 11 15.72 -10.33 -0.75
C GLU A 11 15.05 -9.79 -2.01
N TRP A 12 13.79 -9.35 -1.92
CA TRP A 12 13.08 -8.74 -3.04
C TRP A 12 13.75 -7.44 -3.51
N ALA A 13 14.17 -6.61 -2.58
CA ALA A 13 14.92 -5.40 -2.91
C ALA A 13 16.20 -5.73 -3.69
N ARG A 14 17.03 -6.65 -3.19
CA ARG A 14 18.28 -7.09 -3.87
C ARG A 14 18.03 -7.68 -5.25
N ALA A 15 16.91 -8.38 -5.42
CA ALA A 15 16.49 -8.95 -6.70
C ALA A 15 15.91 -7.92 -7.70
N GLY A 16 15.81 -6.64 -7.33
CA GLY A 16 15.25 -5.59 -8.19
C GLY A 16 13.74 -5.69 -8.40
N LYS A 17 13.01 -6.35 -7.48
CA LYS A 17 11.55 -6.47 -7.59
C LYS A 17 10.83 -5.13 -7.40
N GLY A 18 11.45 -4.15 -6.73
CA GLY A 18 10.86 -2.84 -6.50
C GLY A 18 10.39 -2.16 -7.78
N GLU A 19 11.24 -2.15 -8.83
CA GLU A 19 10.91 -1.52 -10.11
C GLU A 19 9.82 -2.29 -10.89
N SER A 20 9.78 -3.61 -10.76
CA SER A 20 8.72 -4.41 -11.40
C SER A 20 7.37 -4.21 -10.70
N MET A 21 7.35 -4.12 -9.38
CA MET A 21 6.16 -3.78 -8.59
C MET A 21 5.66 -2.38 -8.91
N GLU A 22 6.55 -1.39 -8.96
CA GLU A 22 6.18 -0.03 -9.40
C GLU A 22 5.47 -0.05 -10.76
N ARG A 23 6.08 -0.70 -11.77
CA ARG A 23 5.47 -0.79 -13.12
C ARG A 23 4.11 -1.50 -13.12
N GLY A 24 3.94 -2.49 -12.25
CA GLY A 24 2.68 -3.23 -12.08
C GLY A 24 1.60 -2.37 -11.46
N HIS A 25 1.89 -1.75 -10.33
CA HIS A 25 0.89 -1.12 -9.46
C HIS A 25 0.65 0.36 -9.74
N ARG A 26 1.61 1.06 -10.38
CA ARG A 26 1.52 2.51 -10.62
C ARG A 26 0.21 2.95 -11.29
N PRO A 27 -0.31 2.29 -12.36
CA PRO A 27 -1.52 2.73 -13.03
C PRO A 27 -2.79 2.71 -12.16
N VAL A 28 -2.85 1.80 -11.19
CA VAL A 28 -3.91 1.72 -10.19
C VAL A 28 -3.64 2.72 -9.06
N GLY A 29 -2.41 2.74 -8.54
CA GLY A 29 -2.02 3.62 -7.44
C GLY A 29 -2.14 5.11 -7.77
N GLU A 30 -1.85 5.53 -9.01
CA GLU A 30 -2.09 6.90 -9.48
C GLU A 30 -3.56 7.28 -9.39
N GLN A 31 -4.46 6.38 -9.76
CA GLN A 31 -5.90 6.59 -9.64
C GLN A 31 -6.35 6.63 -8.19
N ALA A 32 -5.82 5.75 -7.34
CA ALA A 32 -6.11 5.72 -5.91
C ALA A 32 -5.68 7.03 -5.23
N ILE A 33 -4.44 7.44 -5.44
CA ILE A 33 -3.88 8.67 -4.86
C ILE A 33 -4.67 9.91 -5.32
N ALA A 34 -5.08 9.97 -6.58
CA ALA A 34 -5.91 11.07 -7.09
C ALA A 34 -7.27 11.17 -6.37
N ARG A 35 -7.81 10.05 -5.86
CA ARG A 35 -9.09 10.03 -5.11
C ARG A 35 -8.93 10.44 -3.65
N MET A 36 -7.73 10.43 -3.11
CA MET A 36 -7.48 10.78 -1.70
C MET A 36 -7.67 12.26 -1.37
N GLY A 37 -7.67 13.14 -2.37
CA GLY A 37 -7.83 14.56 -2.14
C GLY A 37 -6.64 15.20 -1.40
N VAL A 38 -5.44 14.67 -1.57
CA VAL A 38 -4.21 15.21 -0.98
C VAL A 38 -4.02 16.66 -1.41
N GLN A 39 -3.87 17.56 -0.45
CA GLN A 39 -3.66 19.00 -0.66
C GLN A 39 -2.18 19.34 -0.64
N SER A 40 -1.82 20.50 -1.18
CA SER A 40 -0.43 20.95 -1.28
C SER A 40 0.31 20.98 0.08
N ASN A 41 -0.39 21.25 1.17
CA ASN A 41 0.15 21.33 2.54
C ASN A 41 -0.13 20.07 3.38
N SER A 42 -0.58 18.97 2.78
CA SER A 42 -0.86 17.73 3.50
C SER A 42 0.39 17.14 4.14
N LEU A 43 0.19 16.51 5.30
CA LEU A 43 1.18 15.65 5.94
C LEU A 43 0.76 14.20 5.67
N VAL A 44 1.54 13.48 4.89
CA VAL A 44 1.16 12.16 4.38
C VAL A 44 2.11 11.09 4.87
N LEU A 45 1.59 9.94 5.27
CA LEU A 45 2.35 8.73 5.58
C LEU A 45 2.06 7.67 4.50
N ASP A 46 3.11 7.08 3.95
CA ASP A 46 3.05 5.94 3.02
C ASP A 46 3.56 4.69 3.74
N VAL A 47 2.65 3.77 4.08
CA VAL A 47 2.93 2.57 4.90
C VAL A 47 3.18 1.37 3.99
N GLY A 48 4.38 0.78 4.09
CA GLY A 48 4.85 -0.24 3.16
C GLY A 48 5.31 0.39 1.84
N CYS A 49 6.08 1.48 1.92
CA CYS A 49 6.43 2.32 0.77
C CYS A 49 7.34 1.64 -0.27
N GLY A 50 7.95 0.49 0.07
CA GLY A 50 8.90 -0.20 -0.80
C GLY A 50 10.02 0.73 -1.28
N SER A 51 10.25 0.79 -2.60
CA SER A 51 11.23 1.67 -3.25
C SER A 51 10.78 3.15 -3.36
N GLY A 52 9.67 3.53 -2.72
CA GLY A 52 9.23 4.92 -2.55
C GLY A 52 8.55 5.56 -3.76
N TRP A 53 8.08 4.80 -4.73
CA TRP A 53 7.44 5.38 -5.92
C TRP A 53 6.11 6.10 -5.59
N ALA A 54 5.28 5.51 -4.71
CA ALA A 54 4.03 6.13 -4.27
C ALA A 54 4.31 7.33 -3.35
N THR A 55 5.32 7.23 -2.49
CA THR A 55 5.80 8.35 -1.65
C THR A 55 6.18 9.56 -2.50
N ARG A 56 6.93 9.36 -3.61
CA ARG A 56 7.29 10.44 -4.54
C ARG A 56 6.07 11.03 -5.22
N LEU A 57 5.15 10.19 -5.68
CA LEU A 57 3.92 10.68 -6.31
C LEU A 57 3.06 11.49 -5.33
N LEU A 58 2.91 11.04 -4.09
CA LEU A 58 2.22 11.78 -3.02
C LEU A 58 2.91 13.12 -2.74
N ALA A 59 4.25 13.16 -2.82
CA ALA A 59 5.02 14.39 -2.61
C ALA A 59 4.81 15.44 -3.73
N ASP A 60 4.51 15.00 -4.95
CA ASP A 60 4.13 15.89 -6.04
C ASP A 60 2.77 16.59 -5.76
N TYR A 61 1.82 15.89 -5.11
CA TYR A 61 0.57 16.51 -4.64
C TYR A 61 0.80 17.40 -3.41
N ALA A 62 1.55 16.91 -2.42
CA ALA A 62 1.82 17.60 -1.15
C ALA A 62 3.08 18.50 -1.23
N PHE A 63 3.26 19.26 -2.31
CA PHE A 63 4.51 19.98 -2.62
C PHE A 63 4.90 21.07 -1.60
N ALA A 64 3.98 21.57 -0.79
CA ALA A 64 4.21 22.49 0.32
C ALA A 64 4.02 21.83 1.70
N GLY A 65 3.77 20.52 1.71
CA GLY A 65 3.63 19.67 2.88
C GLY A 65 4.83 18.75 3.06
N ARG A 66 4.58 17.56 3.57
CA ARG A 66 5.62 16.53 3.78
C ARG A 66 5.03 15.14 3.58
N VAL A 67 5.82 14.24 3.00
CA VAL A 67 5.47 12.84 2.86
C VAL A 67 6.55 11.99 3.52
N THR A 68 6.15 11.09 4.40
CA THR A 68 7.05 10.12 5.03
C THR A 68 6.68 8.73 4.55
N GLY A 69 7.63 8.02 3.95
CA GLY A 69 7.49 6.60 3.61
C GLY A 69 8.11 5.72 4.69
N ILE A 70 7.42 4.66 5.06
CA ILE A 70 7.99 3.63 5.93
C ILE A 70 7.92 2.25 5.28
N ASP A 71 8.93 1.45 5.53
CA ASP A 71 8.96 0.04 5.15
C ASP A 71 9.72 -0.77 6.21
N ILE A 72 9.37 -2.03 6.36
CA ILE A 72 10.06 -2.94 7.28
C ILE A 72 11.47 -3.31 6.76
N SER A 73 11.67 -3.24 5.44
CA SER A 73 12.91 -3.57 4.74
C SER A 73 13.85 -2.37 4.70
N ASP A 74 14.98 -2.49 5.34
CA ASP A 74 16.06 -1.49 5.27
C ASP A 74 16.62 -1.32 3.85
N GLU A 75 16.69 -2.40 3.07
CA GLU A 75 17.11 -2.36 1.67
C GLU A 75 16.12 -1.59 0.77
N MET A 76 14.81 -1.76 0.99
CA MET A 76 13.78 -0.99 0.29
C MET A 76 13.88 0.50 0.65
N VAL A 77 13.99 0.82 1.95
CA VAL A 77 14.14 2.20 2.43
C VAL A 77 15.41 2.85 1.88
N GLN A 78 16.52 2.12 1.80
CA GLN A 78 17.73 2.64 1.18
C GLN A 78 17.51 2.99 -0.29
N ARG A 79 16.89 2.11 -1.08
CA ARG A 79 16.56 2.37 -2.49
C ARG A 79 15.59 3.54 -2.65
N ALA A 80 14.61 3.65 -1.76
CA ALA A 80 13.67 4.78 -1.75
C ALA A 80 14.41 6.11 -1.56
N ARG A 81 15.36 6.19 -0.62
CA ARG A 81 16.21 7.37 -0.40
C ARG A 81 17.05 7.71 -1.61
N GLU A 82 17.72 6.71 -2.19
CA GLU A 82 18.57 6.89 -3.37
C GLU A 82 17.78 7.43 -4.59
N SER A 83 16.55 6.92 -4.78
CA SER A 83 15.67 7.32 -5.88
C SER A 83 14.95 8.65 -5.65
N SER A 84 15.02 9.21 -4.45
CA SER A 84 14.25 10.42 -4.05
C SER A 84 15.14 11.64 -3.77
N THR A 85 16.39 11.64 -4.18
CA THR A 85 17.37 12.71 -3.88
C THR A 85 16.97 14.09 -4.41
N ASN A 86 16.09 14.14 -5.41
CA ASN A 86 15.56 15.40 -5.99
C ASN A 86 14.35 15.95 -5.24
N TYR A 87 13.75 15.17 -4.31
CA TYR A 87 12.61 15.59 -3.51
C TYR A 87 13.09 16.21 -2.18
N LYS A 88 12.55 17.37 -1.83
CA LYS A 88 12.91 18.08 -0.58
C LYS A 88 11.88 17.88 0.54
N ASN A 89 10.73 17.32 0.17
CA ASN A 89 9.57 17.13 1.04
C ASN A 89 9.26 15.66 1.29
N VAL A 90 10.22 14.77 1.09
CA VAL A 90 10.10 13.35 1.43
C VAL A 90 11.14 12.91 2.46
N ASP A 91 10.72 11.99 3.33
CA ASP A 91 11.58 11.26 4.26
C ASP A 91 11.24 9.78 4.23
N PHE A 92 12.20 8.95 4.64
CA PHE A 92 12.00 7.51 4.71
C PHE A 92 12.54 6.94 6.00
N GLU A 93 11.78 6.05 6.65
CA GLU A 93 12.17 5.37 7.88
C GLU A 93 11.96 3.86 7.80
N VAL A 94 12.81 3.10 8.50
CA VAL A 94 12.62 1.66 8.65
C VAL A 94 11.72 1.41 9.84
N ALA A 95 10.48 1.01 9.59
CA ALA A 95 9.49 0.74 10.63
C ALA A 95 8.47 -0.32 10.20
N GLY A 96 7.91 -1.05 11.17
CA GLY A 96 6.76 -1.92 10.95
C GLY A 96 5.45 -1.19 11.28
N ALA A 97 4.38 -1.55 10.60
CA ALA A 97 3.07 -0.89 10.75
C ALA A 97 2.43 -1.10 12.15
N GLU A 98 2.78 -2.18 12.85
CA GLU A 98 2.24 -2.51 14.17
C GLU A 98 2.81 -1.65 15.31
N GLN A 99 3.80 -0.81 15.02
CA GLN A 99 4.39 0.16 15.96
C GLN A 99 5.02 1.31 15.18
N LEU A 100 4.25 2.35 14.94
CA LEU A 100 4.66 3.52 14.17
C LEU A 100 5.46 4.51 15.05
N PRO A 101 6.65 4.96 14.60
CA PRO A 101 7.52 5.85 15.37
C PRO A 101 7.10 7.33 15.26
N PHE A 102 5.80 7.59 15.25
CA PHE A 102 5.23 8.93 15.06
C PHE A 102 4.31 9.31 16.22
N GLU A 103 4.11 10.60 16.39
CA GLU A 103 3.22 11.15 17.40
C GLU A 103 1.74 10.90 17.05
N THR A 104 0.88 10.97 18.06
CA THR A 104 -0.57 10.92 17.86
C THR A 104 -1.04 12.17 17.09
N ASN A 105 -1.95 11.99 16.13
CA ASN A 105 -2.53 13.09 15.33
C ASN A 105 -1.49 13.88 14.50
N GLU A 106 -0.57 13.20 13.86
CA GLU A 106 0.47 13.83 13.04
C GLU A 106 0.04 13.98 11.57
N PHE A 107 -0.52 12.94 10.96
CA PHE A 107 -0.79 12.89 9.53
C PHE A 107 -2.23 13.25 9.14
N THR A 108 -2.36 13.96 8.01
CA THR A 108 -3.68 14.26 7.41
C THR A 108 -4.16 13.14 6.50
N HIS A 109 -3.23 12.42 5.88
CA HIS A 109 -3.52 11.30 4.99
C HIS A 109 -2.55 10.16 5.28
N VAL A 110 -3.05 8.94 5.15
CA VAL A 110 -2.22 7.74 5.15
C VAL A 110 -2.55 6.93 3.90
N PHE A 111 -1.53 6.44 3.24
CA PHE A 111 -1.65 5.56 2.08
C PHE A 111 -0.94 4.24 2.34
N SER A 112 -1.45 3.17 1.75
CA SER A 112 -0.78 1.87 1.74
C SER A 112 -1.14 1.13 0.46
N MET A 113 -0.16 0.56 -0.22
CA MET A 113 -0.41 -0.23 -1.42
C MET A 113 0.29 -1.58 -1.33
N GLU A 114 -0.49 -2.65 -1.54
CA GLU A 114 0.00 -4.04 -1.57
C GLU A 114 0.78 -4.45 -0.32
N SER A 115 0.33 -4.00 0.86
CA SER A 115 1.05 -4.30 2.10
C SER A 115 0.18 -4.85 3.25
N LEU A 116 -1.12 -4.54 3.32
CA LEU A 116 -1.96 -4.89 4.47
C LEU A 116 -2.00 -6.39 4.77
N TYR A 117 -2.07 -7.22 3.76
CA TYR A 117 -2.18 -8.66 3.89
C TYR A 117 -0.89 -9.37 4.37
N TYR A 118 0.22 -8.59 4.50
CA TYR A 118 1.47 -9.09 5.09
C TYR A 118 1.58 -8.85 6.59
N TYR A 119 0.73 -8.01 7.21
CA TYR A 119 0.87 -7.68 8.61
C TYR A 119 0.35 -8.82 9.48
N ARG A 120 1.19 -9.31 10.42
CA ARG A 120 0.81 -10.40 11.32
C ARG A 120 -0.32 -10.03 12.29
N ASP A 121 -0.36 -8.77 12.68
CA ASP A 121 -1.40 -8.21 13.56
C ASP A 121 -2.00 -7.00 12.85
N LEU A 122 -2.77 -7.28 11.80
CA LEU A 122 -3.44 -6.23 11.03
C LEU A 122 -4.36 -5.35 11.91
N PRO A 123 -5.14 -5.89 12.88
CA PRO A 123 -5.88 -5.06 13.82
C PRO A 123 -5.02 -4.07 14.59
N LYS A 124 -3.83 -4.47 15.01
CA LYS A 124 -2.88 -3.58 15.71
C LYS A 124 -2.30 -2.53 14.76
N ALA A 125 -1.93 -2.93 13.54
CA ALA A 125 -1.42 -2.01 12.54
C ALA A 125 -2.44 -0.92 12.18
N LEU A 126 -3.73 -1.30 11.99
CA LEU A 126 -4.80 -0.36 11.71
C LEU A 126 -5.04 0.62 12.88
N LYS A 127 -4.93 0.16 14.15
CA LYS A 127 -5.03 1.03 15.33
C LYS A 127 -3.86 2.00 15.42
N GLU A 128 -2.64 1.60 15.07
CA GLU A 128 -1.48 2.48 15.00
C GLU A 128 -1.62 3.51 13.87
N ILE A 129 -2.09 3.09 12.69
CA ILE A 129 -2.41 3.99 11.59
C ILE A 129 -3.45 5.03 12.05
N HIS A 130 -4.54 4.58 12.68
CA HIS A 130 -5.55 5.49 13.22
C HIS A 130 -4.98 6.46 14.26
N ARG A 131 -4.13 5.97 15.18
CA ARG A 131 -3.51 6.78 16.24
C ARG A 131 -2.69 7.95 15.68
N VAL A 132 -1.89 7.71 14.64
CA VAL A 132 -1.03 8.75 14.06
C VAL A 132 -1.78 9.72 13.15
N MET A 133 -3.02 9.43 12.81
CA MET A 133 -3.83 10.30 11.95
C MET A 133 -4.51 11.42 12.74
N LYS A 134 -4.57 12.59 12.13
CA LYS A 134 -5.39 13.71 12.64
C LYS A 134 -6.87 13.36 12.55
N PRO A 135 -7.67 13.86 13.50
CA PRO A 135 -9.12 13.74 13.38
C PRO A 135 -9.62 14.24 12.03
N GLY A 136 -10.41 13.43 11.34
CA GLY A 136 -10.90 13.69 9.98
C GLY A 136 -9.88 13.44 8.88
N GLY A 137 -8.69 12.90 9.20
CA GLY A 137 -7.71 12.46 8.20
C GLY A 137 -8.20 11.23 7.45
N LEU A 138 -7.76 11.05 6.20
CA LEU A 138 -8.16 9.94 5.33
C LEU A 138 -7.07 8.87 5.30
N PHE A 139 -7.44 7.62 5.57
CA PHE A 139 -6.63 6.45 5.25
C PHE A 139 -7.18 5.77 4.01
N ALA A 140 -6.31 5.44 3.06
CA ALA A 140 -6.64 4.65 1.88
C ALA A 140 -5.62 3.52 1.69
N ALA A 141 -6.13 2.30 1.53
CA ALA A 141 -5.33 1.13 1.21
C ALA A 141 -5.77 0.51 -0.10
N VAL A 142 -4.81 0.02 -0.89
CA VAL A 142 -5.07 -0.69 -2.15
C VAL A 142 -4.48 -2.08 -2.05
N VAL A 143 -5.27 -3.10 -2.39
CA VAL A 143 -4.86 -4.50 -2.38
C VAL A 143 -5.38 -5.24 -3.60
N ASP A 144 -4.54 -6.08 -4.18
CA ASP A 144 -4.89 -7.00 -5.27
C ASP A 144 -5.27 -8.38 -4.73
N LEU A 145 -4.60 -8.81 -3.64
CA LEU A 145 -4.89 -10.08 -2.97
C LEU A 145 -6.03 -9.89 -1.96
N TYR A 146 -7.25 -10.23 -2.37
CA TYR A 146 -8.45 -10.26 -1.52
C TYR A 146 -9.40 -11.36 -2.01
N TRP A 147 -10.33 -11.78 -1.12
CA TRP A 147 -11.14 -12.99 -1.32
C TRP A 147 -11.92 -12.99 -2.64
N GLU A 148 -12.52 -11.88 -3.03
CA GLU A 148 -13.35 -11.78 -4.23
C GLU A 148 -12.51 -11.76 -5.52
N ASN A 149 -11.19 -11.50 -5.45
CA ASN A 149 -10.28 -11.58 -6.60
C ASN A 149 -9.61 -12.96 -6.68
N GLU A 150 -10.39 -13.98 -7.01
CA GLU A 150 -9.95 -15.39 -7.04
C GLU A 150 -8.70 -15.61 -7.90
N ALA A 151 -8.52 -14.82 -8.96
CA ALA A 151 -7.36 -14.96 -9.84
C ALA A 151 -6.03 -14.73 -9.12
N THR A 152 -6.01 -13.96 -8.03
CA THR A 152 -4.80 -13.67 -7.23
C THR A 152 -4.48 -14.76 -6.19
N HIS A 153 -5.42 -15.64 -5.87
CA HIS A 153 -5.22 -16.66 -4.83
C HIS A 153 -4.05 -17.61 -5.15
N GLN A 154 -3.74 -17.81 -6.44
CA GLN A 154 -2.59 -18.59 -6.88
C GLN A 154 -1.24 -18.02 -6.41
N TRP A 155 -1.18 -16.74 -6.00
CA TRP A 155 0.03 -16.13 -5.50
C TRP A 155 0.40 -16.62 -4.10
N ILE A 156 -0.59 -17.02 -3.28
CA ILE A 156 -0.40 -17.48 -1.89
C ILE A 156 0.62 -18.63 -1.85
N ASP A 157 0.53 -19.57 -2.79
CA ASP A 157 1.44 -20.71 -2.88
C ASP A 157 2.89 -20.33 -3.24
N THR A 158 3.11 -19.13 -3.76
CA THR A 158 4.42 -18.66 -4.21
C THR A 158 5.10 -17.71 -3.22
N LEU A 159 4.35 -17.22 -2.23
CA LEU A 159 4.88 -16.33 -1.19
C LEU A 159 5.58 -17.16 -0.10
N LYS A 160 6.76 -16.69 0.32
CA LYS A 160 7.54 -17.34 1.39
C LYS A 160 7.15 -16.87 2.78
N VAL A 161 6.25 -15.91 2.88
CA VAL A 161 5.72 -15.35 4.11
C VAL A 161 4.21 -15.60 4.17
N PRO A 162 3.65 -15.83 5.36
CA PRO A 162 2.21 -15.96 5.51
C PRO A 162 1.52 -14.64 5.12
N VAL A 163 0.36 -14.77 4.51
CA VAL A 163 -0.51 -13.65 4.15
C VAL A 163 -1.93 -13.93 4.63
N GLU A 164 -2.67 -12.89 4.93
CA GLU A 164 -4.09 -12.98 5.24
C GLU A 164 -4.92 -12.71 3.99
N LEU A 165 -5.76 -13.69 3.64
CA LEU A 165 -6.73 -13.55 2.54
C LEU A 165 -8.07 -13.11 3.14
N LEU A 166 -8.37 -11.83 3.01
CA LEU A 166 -9.55 -11.20 3.58
C LEU A 166 -10.55 -10.82 2.49
N SER A 167 -11.84 -10.90 2.83
CA SER A 167 -12.92 -10.37 2.00
C SER A 167 -13.05 -8.84 2.17
N ILE A 168 -13.82 -8.21 1.29
CA ILE A 168 -14.15 -6.78 1.42
C ILE A 168 -14.86 -6.51 2.76
N ASP A 169 -15.75 -7.40 3.17
CA ASP A 169 -16.48 -7.24 4.44
C ASP A 169 -15.58 -7.42 5.66
N ASP A 170 -14.54 -8.30 5.58
CA ASP A 170 -13.53 -8.39 6.63
C ASP A 170 -12.72 -7.09 6.75
N TYR A 171 -12.26 -6.52 5.63
CA TYR A 171 -11.57 -5.23 5.63
C TYR A 171 -12.44 -4.11 6.20
N ARG A 172 -13.73 -4.02 5.81
CA ARG A 172 -14.67 -3.04 6.38
C ARG A 172 -14.78 -3.16 7.90
N SER A 173 -14.96 -4.39 8.39
CA SER A 173 -15.08 -4.69 9.83
C SER A 173 -13.80 -4.27 10.57
N LEU A 174 -12.62 -4.62 10.06
CA LEU A 174 -11.35 -4.26 10.65
C LEU A 174 -11.12 -2.74 10.71
N PHE A 175 -11.52 -2.00 9.68
CA PHE A 175 -11.45 -0.54 9.69
C PHE A 175 -12.37 0.06 10.76
N ILE A 176 -13.60 -0.42 10.86
CA ILE A 176 -14.56 0.01 11.90
C ILE A 176 -14.00 -0.26 13.31
N ASP A 177 -13.49 -1.47 13.55
CA ASP A 177 -12.91 -1.90 14.84
C ASP A 177 -11.65 -1.11 15.23
N ALA A 178 -10.94 -0.59 14.23
CA ALA A 178 -9.77 0.28 14.44
C ALA A 178 -10.17 1.74 14.75
N GLY A 179 -11.44 2.12 14.58
CA GLY A 179 -11.97 3.47 14.89
C GLY A 179 -12.18 4.35 13.67
N PHE A 180 -12.07 3.82 12.45
CA PHE A 180 -12.41 4.58 11.24
C PHE A 180 -13.91 4.68 11.05
N GLU A 181 -14.35 5.79 10.44
CA GLU A 181 -15.73 6.04 10.03
C GLU A 181 -15.78 6.38 8.52
N ASN A 182 -17.00 6.48 7.95
CA ASN A 182 -17.19 6.77 6.52
C ASN A 182 -16.45 5.80 5.60
N ILE A 183 -16.45 4.51 5.98
CA ILE A 183 -15.76 3.48 5.22
C ILE A 183 -16.32 3.37 3.79
N ARG A 184 -15.44 3.38 2.82
CA ARG A 184 -15.75 3.20 1.40
C ARG A 184 -14.83 2.15 0.81
N ASP A 185 -15.35 1.38 -0.11
CA ASP A 185 -14.60 0.47 -0.96
C ASP A 185 -14.97 0.67 -2.42
N GLU A 186 -14.01 0.58 -3.26
CA GLU A 186 -14.19 0.66 -4.72
C GLU A 186 -13.18 -0.22 -5.44
N ARG A 187 -13.54 -0.64 -6.65
CA ARG A 187 -12.65 -1.36 -7.56
C ARG A 187 -11.97 -0.38 -8.49
N ILE A 188 -10.66 -0.43 -8.54
CA ILE A 188 -9.86 0.37 -9.45
C ILE A 188 -9.31 -0.54 -10.53
N LEU A 189 -9.73 -0.31 -11.76
CA LEU A 189 -9.26 -1.07 -12.90
C LEU A 189 -7.96 -0.48 -13.46
N ASP A 190 -7.04 -1.34 -13.82
CA ASP A 190 -5.86 -0.93 -14.56
C ASP A 190 -6.27 -0.54 -15.99
N PRO A 191 -6.05 0.71 -16.43
CA PRO A 191 -6.53 1.20 -17.72
C PRO A 191 -5.74 0.68 -18.92
N ARG A 192 -4.61 0.00 -18.70
CA ARG A 192 -3.77 -0.51 -19.78
C ARG A 192 -4.47 -1.66 -20.52
N PRO A 193 -4.32 -1.80 -21.85
CA PRO A 193 -4.86 -2.94 -22.57
C PRO A 193 -4.25 -4.25 -22.06
N VAL A 194 -5.05 -5.32 -22.06
CA VAL A 194 -4.54 -6.67 -21.82
C VAL A 194 -3.73 -7.10 -23.04
N PRO A 195 -2.45 -7.50 -22.90
CA PRO A 195 -1.64 -7.94 -24.01
C PRO A 195 -2.18 -9.25 -24.62
N ASP A 196 -2.09 -9.38 -25.93
CA ASP A 196 -2.49 -10.60 -26.65
C ASP A 196 -1.54 -11.77 -26.35
N ASP A 197 -0.26 -11.46 -26.20
CA ASP A 197 0.81 -12.39 -25.84
C ASP A 197 1.13 -12.25 -24.34
N TYR A 198 0.34 -12.88 -23.48
CA TYR A 198 0.62 -12.91 -22.05
C TYR A 198 1.84 -13.81 -21.77
N THR A 199 2.93 -13.20 -21.32
CA THR A 199 4.19 -13.89 -20.98
C THR A 199 4.62 -13.71 -19.51
N SER A 200 3.81 -13.02 -18.71
CA SER A 200 4.11 -12.78 -17.30
C SER A 200 3.99 -14.08 -16.48
N GLY A 201 5.00 -14.38 -15.64
CA GLY A 201 4.97 -15.52 -14.73
C GLY A 201 4.10 -15.31 -13.48
N SER A 202 3.34 -14.21 -13.38
CA SER A 202 2.53 -13.91 -12.20
C SER A 202 1.19 -14.65 -12.16
N PHE A 203 0.70 -15.09 -13.32
CA PHE A 203 -0.55 -15.87 -13.45
C PHE A 203 -0.29 -17.15 -14.24
N LYS A 204 -1.04 -18.20 -13.92
CA LYS A 204 -0.92 -19.52 -14.57
C LYS A 204 -1.42 -19.51 -16.02
N SER A 205 -2.35 -18.61 -16.35
CA SER A 205 -2.92 -18.48 -17.68
C SER A 205 -3.22 -17.01 -18.03
N ARG A 206 -3.45 -16.76 -19.34
CA ARG A 206 -3.94 -15.46 -19.80
C ARG A 206 -5.36 -15.20 -19.30
N GLU A 207 -6.19 -16.24 -19.20
CA GLU A 207 -7.55 -16.15 -18.66
C GLU A 207 -7.56 -15.67 -17.22
N ASP A 208 -6.64 -16.17 -16.36
CA ASP A 208 -6.51 -15.70 -14.98
C ASP A 208 -6.07 -14.24 -14.93
N PHE A 209 -5.16 -13.83 -15.82
CA PHE A 209 -4.75 -12.44 -15.93
C PHE A 209 -5.91 -11.53 -16.39
N VAL A 210 -6.72 -11.97 -17.34
CA VAL A 210 -7.93 -11.23 -17.77
C VAL A 210 -8.89 -11.06 -16.61
N ARG A 211 -9.20 -12.14 -15.86
CA ARG A 211 -10.09 -12.08 -14.68
C ARG A 211 -9.56 -11.11 -13.63
N TYR A 212 -8.28 -11.18 -13.31
CA TYR A 212 -7.63 -10.24 -12.40
C TYR A 212 -7.85 -8.78 -12.84
N ARG A 213 -7.68 -8.50 -14.13
CA ARG A 213 -7.85 -7.16 -14.71
C ARG A 213 -9.31 -6.68 -14.71
N GLU A 214 -10.26 -7.60 -14.88
CA GLU A 214 -11.70 -7.33 -14.84
C GLU A 214 -12.18 -7.12 -13.40
N GLU A 215 -11.65 -7.88 -12.46
CA GLU A 215 -11.98 -7.74 -11.04
C GLU A 215 -11.41 -6.42 -10.46
N GLY A 216 -10.19 -6.08 -10.83
CA GLY A 216 -9.50 -4.86 -10.40
C GLY A 216 -8.95 -4.94 -8.98
N SER A 217 -8.21 -3.90 -8.60
CA SER A 217 -7.66 -3.74 -7.25
C SER A 217 -8.73 -3.18 -6.32
N LEU A 218 -8.84 -3.71 -5.13
CA LEU A 218 -9.70 -3.15 -4.09
C LEU A 218 -9.00 -1.94 -3.45
N MET A 219 -9.61 -0.77 -3.53
CA MET A 219 -9.30 0.36 -2.68
C MET A 219 -10.31 0.41 -1.54
N ILE A 220 -9.83 0.33 -0.30
CA ILE A 220 -10.62 0.60 0.88
C ILE A 220 -10.13 1.85 1.57
N SER A 221 -11.05 2.71 2.03
CA SER A 221 -10.72 3.95 2.69
C SER A 221 -11.64 4.23 3.88
N GLY A 222 -11.14 5.00 4.84
CA GLY A 222 -11.89 5.43 6.02
C GLY A 222 -11.29 6.70 6.60
N GLU A 223 -12.13 7.48 7.29
CA GLU A 223 -11.74 8.70 7.96
C GLU A 223 -11.46 8.41 9.44
N ALA A 224 -10.36 8.96 9.98
CA ALA A 224 -10.07 8.87 11.40
C ALA A 224 -11.14 9.66 12.17
N LYS A 225 -11.83 9.00 13.11
CA LYS A 225 -12.90 9.61 13.89
C LYS A 225 -12.40 10.83 14.65
N LYS A 226 -13.25 11.86 14.72
CA LYS A 226 -13.00 13.09 15.47
C LYS A 226 -13.16 12.90 16.97
#